data_493e19284b0a32bbaf6b454537fda59d
#
_entry.id   493e19284b0a32bbaf6b454537fda59d
#
_cell.length_a   1.000
_cell.length_b   1.000
_cell.length_c   1.000
_cell.angle_alpha   90.00
_cell.angle_beta   90.00
_cell.angle_gamma   90.00
#
_symmetry.space_group_name_H-M   'P 1'
#
loop_
_entity.id
_entity.type
_entity.pdbx_description
1 polymer ?
#
loop_
_entity_poly.entity_id
_entity_poly.type
_entity_poly.pdbx_seq_one_letter_code
_entity_poly.pdbx_strand_id
1 'polypeptide(L)'
;MRFASFAEKGVNGLAVRTKAGGWSGLLENADGFPGSLETLLSRGNSLNDAAAILARGKPVDLDQVTLLPVLSNPGKIICVGLNYADHSAESGFKQPDYPTLFGRFNSSLIAHGAPIVRPKLSEQLDYEGELVAVIGKGGRNIPKARALDHVVGYSIFNDASIRDYQFKSPQWTMGKNFDDTGAFGPTLVTSDELPPGCFGLKLVTRLNGQVVQSAMIDDMVFDVATQIALVSEAITLSPGDIFVTGTPSGVGLARKPPLWMKHGDICEVEIDQLGILRNPIVDQK
;
A
#
# COMPACT_ATOMS: atom_id res chain seq x y z
N MET A 1 6.04 13.04 9.44
CA MET A 1 6.75 13.44 8.18
C MET A 1 6.19 12.69 6.99
N ARG A 2 6.39 13.20 5.74
CA ARG A 2 5.96 12.50 4.53
C ARG A 2 7.13 12.33 3.58
N PHE A 3 7.31 11.14 3.06
CA PHE A 3 8.39 10.80 2.12
C PHE A 3 7.81 10.29 0.80
N ALA A 4 8.44 10.68 -0.31
CA ALA A 4 8.12 10.20 -1.65
C ALA A 4 9.37 9.61 -2.31
N SER A 5 9.29 8.36 -2.74
CA SER A 5 10.28 7.73 -3.60
C SER A 5 10.01 8.15 -5.05
N PHE A 6 11.00 8.62 -5.77
CA PHE A 6 10.84 9.09 -7.15
C PHE A 6 12.04 8.77 -8.02
N ALA A 7 11.86 8.91 -9.32
CA ALA A 7 12.96 8.88 -10.28
C ALA A 7 12.89 10.12 -11.19
N GLU A 8 14.04 10.72 -11.44
CA GLU A 8 14.20 11.80 -12.42
C GLU A 8 15.29 11.39 -13.42
N LYS A 9 14.94 11.39 -14.72
CA LYS A 9 15.86 11.00 -15.82
C LYS A 9 16.55 9.64 -15.58
N GLY A 10 15.82 8.69 -15.00
CA GLY A 10 16.31 7.33 -14.72
C GLY A 10 17.18 7.18 -13.47
N VAL A 11 17.36 8.23 -12.68
CA VAL A 11 18.07 8.20 -11.40
C VAL A 11 17.04 8.26 -10.26
N ASN A 12 17.09 7.29 -9.36
CA ASN A 12 16.20 7.26 -8.20
C ASN A 12 16.54 8.37 -7.20
N GLY A 13 15.56 8.73 -6.39
CA GLY A 13 15.71 9.75 -5.35
C GLY A 13 14.69 9.57 -4.25
N LEU A 14 14.88 10.35 -3.20
CA LEU A 14 13.98 10.44 -2.07
C LEU A 14 13.68 11.90 -1.78
N ALA A 15 12.41 12.21 -1.59
CA ALA A 15 11.94 13.55 -1.21
C ALA A 15 11.21 13.51 0.12
N VAL A 16 11.24 14.64 0.82
CA VAL A 16 10.46 14.88 2.04
C VAL A 16 9.56 16.10 1.84
N ARG A 17 8.36 16.06 2.40
CA ARG A 17 7.46 17.20 2.42
C ARG A 17 8.00 18.24 3.40
N THR A 18 8.21 19.46 2.93
CA THR A 18 8.70 20.56 3.75
C THR A 18 7.59 21.19 4.60
N LYS A 19 7.95 21.90 5.65
CA LYS A 19 6.99 22.65 6.49
C LYS A 19 6.22 23.73 5.69
N ALA A 20 6.79 24.21 4.58
CA ALA A 20 6.15 25.18 3.69
C ALA A 20 5.13 24.52 2.72
N GLY A 21 4.98 23.19 2.76
CA GLY A 21 4.00 22.45 1.97
C GLY A 21 4.49 21.89 0.63
N GLY A 22 5.68 22.29 0.14
CA GLY A 22 6.33 21.73 -1.04
C GLY A 22 7.15 20.48 -0.72
N TRP A 23 7.79 19.92 -1.74
CA TRP A 23 8.71 18.79 -1.61
C TRP A 23 10.15 19.24 -1.88
N SER A 24 11.08 18.65 -1.15
CA SER A 24 12.52 18.82 -1.35
C SER A 24 13.20 17.45 -1.27
N GLY A 25 14.20 17.21 -2.11
CA GLY A 25 14.80 15.88 -2.18
C GLY A 25 16.18 15.87 -2.81
N LEU A 26 16.75 14.68 -2.82
CA LEU A 26 18.04 14.36 -3.41
C LEU A 26 17.91 13.11 -4.28
N LEU A 27 18.67 13.09 -5.38
CA LEU A 27 18.88 11.89 -6.19
C LEU A 27 19.97 11.02 -5.56
N GLU A 28 19.96 9.72 -5.83
CA GLU A 28 20.90 8.75 -5.25
C GLU A 28 22.37 9.01 -5.63
N ASN A 29 22.62 9.69 -6.75
CA ASN A 29 23.94 10.09 -7.19
C ASN A 29 24.39 11.47 -6.67
N ALA A 30 23.60 12.12 -5.82
CA ALA A 30 23.95 13.40 -5.23
C ALA A 30 24.81 13.20 -3.95
N ASP A 31 25.78 14.08 -3.76
CA ASP A 31 26.57 14.10 -2.52
C ASP A 31 25.64 14.30 -1.32
N GLY A 32 25.85 13.47 -0.27
CA GLY A 32 25.08 13.53 0.95
C GLY A 32 23.67 12.90 0.85
N PHE A 33 23.36 12.15 -0.21
CA PHE A 33 22.11 11.38 -0.27
C PHE A 33 22.00 10.41 0.93
N PRO A 34 20.92 10.47 1.74
CA PRO A 34 20.84 9.69 2.97
C PRO A 34 20.54 8.21 2.77
N GLY A 35 20.12 7.82 1.57
CA GLY A 35 19.69 6.48 1.19
C GLY A 35 18.21 6.45 0.79
N SER A 36 17.79 5.35 0.12
CA SER A 36 16.36 5.05 -0.13
C SER A 36 15.66 4.72 1.19
N LEU A 37 14.32 4.72 1.20
CA LEU A 37 13.55 4.33 2.39
C LEU A 37 13.91 2.92 2.85
N GLU A 38 14.07 1.96 1.93
CA GLU A 38 14.51 0.60 2.25
C GLU A 38 15.87 0.60 2.97
N THR A 39 16.81 1.38 2.46
CA THR A 39 18.15 1.49 3.06
C THR A 39 18.09 2.12 4.45
N LEU A 40 17.31 3.18 4.61
CA LEU A 40 17.14 3.87 5.89
C LEU A 40 16.51 2.93 6.93
N LEU A 41 15.45 2.24 6.57
CA LEU A 41 14.75 1.30 7.46
C LEU A 41 15.63 0.09 7.82
N SER A 42 16.23 -0.56 6.83
CA SER A 42 17.03 -1.77 7.06
C SER A 42 18.26 -1.52 7.91
N ARG A 43 18.85 -0.32 7.85
CA ARG A 43 20.02 0.08 8.65
C ARG A 43 19.60 0.67 10.01
N GLY A 44 18.32 0.86 10.28
CA GLY A 44 17.84 1.53 11.49
C GLY A 44 18.21 3.02 11.56
N ASN A 45 18.42 3.66 10.39
CA ASN A 45 18.76 5.07 10.32
C ASN A 45 17.56 5.94 10.70
N SER A 46 17.83 7.07 11.34
CA SER A 46 16.81 8.02 11.73
C SER A 46 16.13 8.67 10.52
N LEU A 47 14.82 8.49 10.39
CA LEU A 47 14.04 9.21 9.38
C LEU A 47 14.04 10.73 9.62
N ASN A 48 14.17 11.19 10.89
CA ASN A 48 14.30 12.60 11.20
C ASN A 48 15.58 13.21 10.62
N ASP A 49 16.72 12.50 10.75
CA ASP A 49 18.00 12.95 10.19
C ASP A 49 17.97 12.96 8.67
N ALA A 50 17.41 11.89 8.08
CA ALA A 50 17.21 11.82 6.64
C ALA A 50 16.31 12.97 6.14
N ALA A 51 15.21 13.25 6.82
CA ALA A 51 14.33 14.37 6.49
C ALA A 51 15.04 15.73 6.57
N ALA A 52 15.88 15.93 7.58
CA ALA A 52 16.66 17.17 7.73
C ALA A 52 17.67 17.35 6.58
N ILE A 53 18.26 16.26 6.08
CA ILE A 53 19.15 16.28 4.91
C ILE A 53 18.33 16.59 3.64
N LEU A 54 17.26 15.84 3.39
CA LEU A 54 16.42 15.99 2.19
C LEU A 54 15.76 17.38 2.11
N ALA A 55 15.39 17.97 3.24
CA ALA A 55 14.80 19.31 3.29
C ALA A 55 15.76 20.43 2.83
N ARG A 56 17.07 20.17 2.78
CA ARG A 56 18.11 21.08 2.24
C ARG A 56 18.41 20.78 0.76
N GLY A 57 17.77 19.74 0.20
CA GLY A 57 17.93 19.36 -1.20
C GLY A 57 17.27 20.33 -2.17
N LYS A 58 17.10 19.89 -3.40
CA LYS A 58 16.43 20.69 -4.42
C LYS A 58 14.91 20.56 -4.29
N PRO A 59 14.13 21.59 -4.66
CA PRO A 59 12.69 21.44 -4.84
C PRO A 59 12.38 20.29 -5.82
N VAL A 60 11.39 19.47 -5.46
CA VAL A 60 10.91 18.36 -6.29
C VAL A 60 9.42 18.59 -6.56
N ASP A 61 9.06 18.64 -7.84
CA ASP A 61 7.67 18.66 -8.26
C ASP A 61 7.23 17.22 -8.55
N LEU A 62 6.40 16.66 -7.68
CA LEU A 62 5.95 15.26 -7.81
C LEU A 62 5.12 15.01 -9.07
N ASP A 63 4.53 16.04 -9.66
CA ASP A 63 3.77 15.93 -10.93
C ASP A 63 4.69 15.89 -12.17
N GLN A 64 5.96 16.24 -12.02
CA GLN A 64 6.96 16.30 -13.12
C GLN A 64 7.99 15.16 -13.05
N VAL A 65 7.99 14.37 -12.00
CA VAL A 65 8.90 13.22 -11.83
C VAL A 65 8.12 11.91 -11.90
N THR A 66 8.80 10.82 -12.15
CA THR A 66 8.20 9.49 -12.05
C THR A 66 8.19 9.06 -10.59
N LEU A 67 7.02 8.90 -9.99
CA LEU A 67 6.92 8.30 -8.66
C LEU A 67 7.29 6.81 -8.73
N LEU A 68 7.90 6.33 -7.66
CA LEU A 68 8.20 4.93 -7.42
C LEU A 68 7.27 4.40 -6.31
N PRO A 69 7.08 3.06 -6.19
CA PRO A 69 6.44 2.51 -5.00
C PRO A 69 7.11 3.05 -3.74
N VAL A 70 6.36 3.22 -2.67
CA VAL A 70 6.91 3.73 -1.38
C VAL A 70 8.15 2.96 -0.96
N LEU A 71 8.06 1.64 -1.05
CA LEU A 71 9.17 0.70 -1.02
C LEU A 71 9.09 -0.14 -2.29
N SER A 72 10.16 -0.17 -3.08
CA SER A 72 10.21 -0.94 -4.33
C SER A 72 10.50 -2.42 -4.10
N ASN A 73 11.16 -2.74 -2.98
CA ASN A 73 11.56 -4.09 -2.63
C ASN A 73 11.34 -4.38 -1.14
N PRO A 74 10.07 -4.34 -0.65
CA PRO A 74 9.77 -4.78 0.71
C PRO A 74 10.22 -6.24 0.93
N GLY A 75 10.74 -6.52 2.12
CA GLY A 75 11.22 -7.87 2.46
C GLY A 75 10.10 -8.90 2.47
N LYS A 76 8.93 -8.51 2.97
CA LYS A 76 7.68 -9.28 2.92
C LYS A 76 6.52 -8.33 2.62
N ILE A 77 5.62 -8.78 1.77
CA ILE A 77 4.32 -8.16 1.52
C ILE A 77 3.28 -9.12 2.08
N ILE A 78 2.77 -8.80 3.26
CA ILE A 78 1.81 -9.63 4.01
C ILE A 78 0.44 -9.02 3.82
N CYS A 79 -0.42 -9.73 3.09
CA CYS A 79 -1.78 -9.27 2.79
C CYS A 79 -2.79 -10.03 3.65
N VAL A 80 -3.86 -9.33 4.06
CA VAL A 80 -4.92 -9.87 4.90
C VAL A 80 -6.23 -9.85 4.12
N GLY A 81 -6.73 -11.02 3.77
CA GLY A 81 -8.05 -11.16 3.14
C GLY A 81 -9.19 -11.24 4.16
N LEU A 82 -10.41 -10.89 3.73
CA LEU A 82 -11.64 -11.02 4.53
C LEU A 82 -11.58 -10.26 5.88
N ASN A 83 -10.99 -9.08 5.88
CA ASN A 83 -10.73 -8.31 7.10
C ASN A 83 -11.79 -7.24 7.40
N TYR A 84 -12.87 -7.19 6.64
CA TYR A 84 -14.07 -6.38 6.92
C TYR A 84 -15.28 -7.30 6.89
N ALA A 85 -16.12 -7.26 7.93
CA ALA A 85 -17.24 -8.19 8.06
C ALA A 85 -18.22 -8.09 6.88
N ASP A 86 -18.52 -6.87 6.43
CA ASP A 86 -19.41 -6.61 5.29
C ASP A 86 -18.81 -7.15 3.99
N HIS A 87 -17.48 -7.06 3.81
CA HIS A 87 -16.79 -7.64 2.65
C HIS A 87 -16.84 -9.16 2.65
N SER A 88 -16.64 -9.79 3.81
CA SER A 88 -16.78 -11.26 3.94
C SER A 88 -18.19 -11.71 3.55
N ALA A 89 -19.22 -11.00 4.03
CA ALA A 89 -20.63 -11.32 3.74
C ALA A 89 -20.97 -11.14 2.25
N GLU A 90 -20.58 -10.01 1.62
CA GLU A 90 -20.87 -9.75 0.20
C GLU A 90 -20.19 -10.76 -0.74
N SER A 91 -19.00 -11.23 -0.36
CA SER A 91 -18.21 -12.21 -1.11
C SER A 91 -18.63 -13.66 -0.88
N GLY A 92 -19.62 -13.88 -0.01
CA GLY A 92 -20.17 -15.22 0.30
C GLY A 92 -19.27 -16.04 1.24
N PHE A 93 -18.33 -15.42 1.92
CA PHE A 93 -17.47 -16.08 2.90
C PHE A 93 -18.02 -15.87 4.33
N LYS A 94 -17.83 -16.91 5.17
CA LYS A 94 -17.98 -16.74 6.61
C LYS A 94 -16.81 -15.90 7.13
N GLN A 95 -17.07 -14.96 8.03
CA GLN A 95 -16.01 -14.22 8.71
C GLN A 95 -15.05 -15.20 9.39
N PRO A 96 -13.76 -15.18 9.07
CA PRO A 96 -12.80 -16.09 9.70
C PRO A 96 -12.49 -15.66 11.14
N ASP A 97 -12.23 -16.66 11.99
CA ASP A 97 -11.79 -16.44 13.39
C ASP A 97 -10.28 -16.12 13.48
N TYR A 98 -9.54 -16.31 12.39
CA TYR A 98 -8.11 -16.03 12.24
C TYR A 98 -7.86 -15.36 10.88
N PRO A 99 -6.90 -14.41 10.77
CA PRO A 99 -6.68 -13.69 9.51
C PRO A 99 -6.34 -14.64 8.36
N THR A 100 -7.01 -14.47 7.22
CA THR A 100 -6.64 -15.12 5.97
C THR A 100 -5.43 -14.41 5.40
N LEU A 101 -4.27 -15.04 5.43
CA LEU A 101 -3.01 -14.43 5.01
C LEU A 101 -2.57 -14.94 3.63
N PHE A 102 -2.05 -14.03 2.82
CA PHE A 102 -1.39 -14.35 1.56
C PHE A 102 -0.25 -13.36 1.31
N GLY A 103 0.62 -13.68 0.35
CA GLY A 103 1.73 -12.81 -0.03
C GLY A 103 1.58 -12.25 -1.43
N ARG A 104 2.13 -11.05 -1.63
CA ARG A 104 2.42 -10.52 -2.97
C ARG A 104 3.92 -10.52 -3.24
N PHE A 105 4.28 -10.56 -4.53
CA PHE A 105 5.66 -10.47 -4.98
C PHE A 105 5.99 -9.04 -5.42
N ASN A 106 7.24 -8.64 -5.24
CA ASN A 106 7.68 -7.30 -5.60
C ASN A 106 7.46 -6.98 -7.09
N SER A 107 7.48 -8.00 -7.98
CA SER A 107 7.19 -7.83 -9.40
C SER A 107 5.77 -7.35 -9.70
N SER A 108 4.83 -7.51 -8.76
CA SER A 108 3.47 -7.01 -8.91
C SER A 108 3.33 -5.51 -8.56
N LEU A 109 4.34 -4.90 -7.92
CA LEU A 109 4.24 -3.53 -7.40
C LEU A 109 4.39 -2.49 -8.50
N ILE A 110 3.51 -1.49 -8.45
CA ILE A 110 3.60 -0.27 -9.23
C ILE A 110 3.38 0.96 -8.34
N ALA A 111 3.81 2.12 -8.84
CA ALA A 111 3.65 3.38 -8.13
C ALA A 111 2.32 4.08 -8.42
N HIS A 112 2.05 5.16 -7.67
CA HIS A 112 1.06 6.16 -8.03
C HIS A 112 1.32 6.69 -9.44
N GLY A 113 0.27 6.82 -10.25
CA GLY A 113 0.33 7.30 -11.64
C GLY A 113 0.75 6.24 -12.66
N ALA A 114 1.40 5.15 -12.24
CA ALA A 114 1.72 4.05 -13.14
C ALA A 114 0.46 3.25 -13.52
N PRO A 115 0.38 2.68 -14.73
CA PRO A 115 -0.81 1.95 -15.14
C PRO A 115 -0.93 0.59 -14.44
N ILE A 116 -2.13 0.26 -13.95
CA ILE A 116 -2.50 -1.12 -13.63
C ILE A 116 -2.76 -1.85 -14.94
N VAL A 117 -2.11 -3.00 -15.15
CA VAL A 117 -2.20 -3.74 -16.40
C VAL A 117 -3.26 -4.84 -16.31
N ARG A 118 -4.31 -4.74 -17.16
CA ARG A 118 -5.28 -5.80 -17.34
C ARG A 118 -4.69 -6.86 -18.29
N PRO A 119 -4.51 -8.12 -17.83
CA PRO A 119 -3.88 -9.14 -18.65
C PRO A 119 -4.80 -9.61 -19.79
N LYS A 120 -4.23 -10.01 -20.93
CA LYS A 120 -4.99 -10.59 -22.07
C LYS A 120 -5.76 -11.85 -21.69
N LEU A 121 -5.35 -12.53 -20.63
CA LEU A 121 -5.88 -13.81 -20.19
C LEU A 121 -7.19 -13.71 -19.41
N SER A 122 -7.58 -12.49 -18.97
CA SER A 122 -8.75 -12.28 -18.13
C SER A 122 -9.36 -10.89 -18.29
N GLU A 123 -10.68 -10.84 -18.25
CA GLU A 123 -11.44 -9.59 -18.17
C GLU A 123 -11.83 -9.24 -16.72
N GLN A 124 -11.50 -10.10 -15.75
CA GLN A 124 -11.95 -9.97 -14.36
C GLN A 124 -10.92 -9.27 -13.47
N LEU A 125 -10.40 -8.13 -13.93
CA LEU A 125 -9.55 -7.25 -13.13
C LEU A 125 -10.44 -6.44 -12.19
N ASP A 126 -10.26 -6.63 -10.88
CA ASP A 126 -11.01 -6.00 -9.81
C ASP A 126 -10.13 -5.08 -8.96
N TYR A 127 -10.72 -4.10 -8.28
CA TYR A 127 -10.08 -3.15 -7.38
C TYR A 127 -10.26 -3.56 -5.92
N GLU A 128 -9.27 -3.27 -5.09
CA GLU A 128 -9.32 -3.43 -3.63
C GLU A 128 -8.51 -2.32 -2.96
N GLY A 129 -9.19 -1.26 -2.49
CA GLY A 129 -8.53 -0.18 -1.74
C GLY A 129 -8.21 -0.61 -0.33
N GLU A 130 -6.96 -0.38 0.12
CA GLU A 130 -6.45 -0.85 1.39
C GLU A 130 -5.49 0.15 2.07
N LEU A 131 -5.45 0.11 3.40
CA LEU A 131 -4.39 0.72 4.19
C LEU A 131 -3.13 -0.16 4.14
N VAL A 132 -1.95 0.47 4.14
CA VAL A 132 -0.67 -0.22 4.35
C VAL A 132 -0.03 0.26 5.65
N ALA A 133 0.41 -0.69 6.48
CA ALA A 133 1.29 -0.41 7.59
C ALA A 133 2.72 -0.87 7.25
N VAL A 134 3.71 0.02 7.43
CA VAL A 134 5.13 -0.24 7.14
C VAL A 134 5.86 -0.50 8.45
N ILE A 135 6.55 -1.64 8.54
CA ILE A 135 7.33 -2.01 9.71
C ILE A 135 8.67 -1.23 9.72
N GLY A 136 8.89 -0.49 10.78
CA GLY A 136 10.14 0.24 11.02
C GLY A 136 11.07 -0.44 12.04
N LYS A 137 10.47 -1.22 12.94
CA LYS A 137 11.21 -1.98 13.97
C LYS A 137 10.84 -3.45 13.86
N GLY A 138 11.84 -4.28 13.56
CA GLY A 138 11.65 -5.72 13.48
C GLY A 138 11.33 -6.36 14.84
N GLY A 139 10.83 -7.59 14.81
CA GLY A 139 10.53 -8.34 16.02
C GLY A 139 9.84 -9.66 15.75
N ARG A 140 9.74 -10.46 16.80
CA ARG A 140 8.99 -11.72 16.85
C ARG A 140 8.24 -11.83 18.17
N ASN A 141 7.08 -12.50 18.18
CA ASN A 141 6.22 -12.61 19.34
C ASN A 141 5.88 -11.22 19.94
N ILE A 142 5.51 -10.29 19.08
CA ILE A 142 5.24 -8.90 19.46
C ILE A 142 3.88 -8.85 20.16
N PRO A 143 3.81 -8.43 21.45
CA PRO A 143 2.53 -8.29 22.12
C PRO A 143 1.64 -7.24 21.44
N LYS A 144 0.34 -7.50 21.31
CA LYS A 144 -0.62 -6.55 20.68
C LYS A 144 -0.49 -5.13 21.25
N ALA A 145 -0.34 -5.01 22.56
CA ALA A 145 -0.21 -3.71 23.24
C ALA A 145 1.06 -2.90 22.82
N ARG A 146 2.04 -3.54 22.17
CA ARG A 146 3.27 -2.92 21.69
C ARG A 146 3.40 -2.95 20.17
N ALA A 147 2.42 -3.53 19.48
CA ALA A 147 2.52 -3.77 18.04
C ALA A 147 2.68 -2.49 17.21
N LEU A 148 1.95 -1.42 17.57
CA LEU A 148 2.04 -0.14 16.86
C LEU A 148 3.39 0.57 17.06
N ASP A 149 4.17 0.24 18.10
CA ASP A 149 5.54 0.75 18.29
C ASP A 149 6.51 0.22 17.20
N HIS A 150 6.10 -0.80 16.47
CA HIS A 150 6.84 -1.39 15.36
C HIS A 150 6.51 -0.76 14.01
N VAL A 151 5.46 0.06 13.91
CA VAL A 151 5.02 0.71 12.68
C VAL A 151 5.71 2.07 12.54
N VAL A 152 6.45 2.26 11.46
CA VAL A 152 7.12 3.55 11.18
C VAL A 152 6.21 4.53 10.46
N GLY A 153 5.21 4.04 9.75
CA GLY A 153 4.27 4.87 9.00
C GLY A 153 3.30 4.05 8.17
N TYR A 154 2.47 4.77 7.44
CA TYR A 154 1.37 4.21 6.68
C TYR A 154 1.36 4.75 5.24
N SER A 155 0.70 4.01 4.36
CA SER A 155 0.47 4.39 2.97
C SER A 155 -0.82 3.74 2.46
N ILE A 156 -1.06 3.84 1.15
CA ILE A 156 -2.25 3.31 0.48
C ILE A 156 -1.84 2.21 -0.50
N PHE A 157 -2.72 1.21 -0.66
CA PHE A 157 -2.56 0.14 -1.63
C PHE A 157 -3.84 -0.06 -2.45
N ASN A 158 -3.70 -0.48 -3.69
CA ASN A 158 -4.77 -1.10 -4.43
C ASN A 158 -4.34 -2.54 -4.73
N ASP A 159 -4.92 -3.50 -4.00
CA ASP A 159 -4.66 -4.94 -4.15
C ASP A 159 -5.43 -5.50 -5.36
N ALA A 160 -5.20 -4.89 -6.54
CA ALA A 160 -5.92 -5.25 -7.74
C ALA A 160 -5.74 -6.73 -8.07
N SER A 161 -6.86 -7.39 -8.36
CA SER A 161 -6.99 -8.85 -8.35
C SER A 161 -7.56 -9.35 -9.66
N ILE A 162 -7.02 -10.46 -10.17
CA ILE A 162 -7.58 -11.18 -11.32
C ILE A 162 -8.44 -12.31 -10.77
N ARG A 163 -9.76 -12.09 -10.71
CA ARG A 163 -10.67 -12.93 -9.91
C ARG A 163 -10.77 -14.37 -10.38
N ASP A 164 -10.90 -14.61 -11.69
CA ASP A 164 -10.93 -15.96 -12.25
C ASP A 164 -9.64 -16.75 -12.01
N TYR A 165 -8.49 -16.06 -11.83
CA TYR A 165 -7.23 -16.69 -11.43
C TYR A 165 -7.11 -16.85 -9.91
N GLN A 166 -7.67 -15.93 -9.12
CA GLN A 166 -7.70 -16.03 -7.66
C GLN A 166 -8.41 -17.31 -7.19
N PHE A 167 -9.48 -17.72 -7.88
CA PHE A 167 -10.29 -18.86 -7.49
C PHE A 167 -9.97 -20.16 -8.23
N LYS A 168 -8.89 -20.21 -9.03
CA LYS A 168 -8.44 -21.46 -9.67
C LYS A 168 -7.94 -22.52 -8.68
N SER A 169 -7.52 -22.07 -7.50
CA SER A 169 -7.05 -22.93 -6.41
C SER A 169 -7.41 -22.30 -5.07
N PRO A 170 -7.31 -23.06 -3.96
CA PRO A 170 -7.52 -22.48 -2.62
C PRO A 170 -6.52 -21.37 -2.27
N GLN A 171 -5.35 -21.33 -2.91
CA GLN A 171 -4.34 -20.30 -2.70
C GLN A 171 -4.52 -19.15 -3.69
N TRP A 172 -4.66 -17.92 -3.20
CA TRP A 172 -4.95 -16.73 -4.01
C TRP A 172 -3.75 -16.20 -4.80
N THR A 173 -2.59 -16.78 -4.60
CA THR A 173 -1.31 -16.32 -5.14
C THR A 173 -1.36 -15.91 -6.60
N MET A 174 -1.96 -16.74 -7.47
CA MET A 174 -1.99 -16.45 -8.92
C MET A 174 -2.86 -15.25 -9.27
N GLY A 175 -4.02 -15.08 -8.63
CA GLY A 175 -4.91 -13.94 -8.89
C GLY A 175 -4.39 -12.61 -8.31
N LYS A 176 -3.49 -12.67 -7.35
CA LYS A 176 -2.93 -11.52 -6.62
C LYS A 176 -1.55 -11.08 -7.11
N ASN A 177 -0.90 -11.83 -8.01
CA ASN A 177 0.50 -11.60 -8.39
C ASN A 177 0.73 -11.50 -9.90
N PHE A 178 -0.26 -11.07 -10.68
CA PHE A 178 0.03 -10.59 -12.02
C PHE A 178 0.94 -9.36 -11.91
N ASP A 179 1.94 -9.28 -12.78
CA ASP A 179 2.81 -8.12 -12.85
C ASP A 179 1.98 -6.84 -13.05
N ASP A 180 2.45 -5.74 -12.48
CA ASP A 180 1.85 -4.42 -12.60
C ASP A 180 0.38 -4.31 -12.12
N THR A 181 0.01 -5.04 -11.05
CA THR A 181 -1.35 -4.99 -10.49
C THR A 181 -1.42 -4.46 -9.05
N GLY A 182 -0.32 -4.41 -8.30
CA GLY A 182 -0.28 -3.96 -6.91
C GLY A 182 0.17 -2.50 -6.80
N ALA A 183 -0.75 -1.55 -6.84
CA ALA A 183 -0.38 -0.14 -6.72
C ALA A 183 -0.10 0.25 -5.26
N PHE A 184 1.07 0.86 -4.99
CA PHE A 184 1.57 1.20 -3.66
C PHE A 184 2.10 2.63 -3.60
N GLY A 185 1.42 3.50 -2.87
CA GLY A 185 1.77 4.90 -2.78
C GLY A 185 0.65 5.80 -2.24
N PRO A 186 0.68 7.11 -2.52
CA PRO A 186 1.75 7.83 -3.23
C PRO A 186 2.97 8.10 -2.36
N THR A 187 2.83 8.11 -1.01
CA THR A 187 3.87 8.52 -0.06
C THR A 187 3.84 7.68 1.20
N LEU A 188 4.95 7.61 1.92
CA LEU A 188 4.97 7.18 3.31
C LEU A 188 4.61 8.38 4.21
N VAL A 189 3.58 8.23 5.03
CA VAL A 189 3.26 9.17 6.12
C VAL A 189 3.68 8.53 7.43
N THR A 190 4.59 9.17 8.17
CA THR A 190 5.10 8.61 9.43
C THR A 190 4.00 8.55 10.49
N SER A 191 4.08 7.55 11.37
CA SER A 191 3.03 7.22 12.34
C SER A 191 2.74 8.35 13.34
N ASP A 192 3.69 9.26 13.55
CA ASP A 192 3.54 10.44 14.43
C ASP A 192 2.63 11.54 13.85
N GLU A 193 2.32 11.50 12.54
CA GLU A 193 1.36 12.43 11.89
C GLU A 193 -0.08 11.90 11.87
N LEU A 194 -0.33 10.69 12.34
CA LEU A 194 -1.59 9.99 12.18
C LEU A 194 -2.13 9.47 13.52
N PRO A 195 -3.43 9.28 13.65
CA PRO A 195 -3.98 8.56 14.79
C PRO A 195 -3.38 7.13 14.87
N PRO A 196 -3.14 6.59 16.09
CA PRO A 196 -2.60 5.25 16.25
C PRO A 196 -3.42 4.21 15.46
N GLY A 197 -2.76 3.40 14.62
CA GLY A 197 -3.44 2.41 13.78
C GLY A 197 -4.33 2.99 12.69
N CYS A 198 -4.25 4.32 12.43
CA CYS A 198 -5.13 5.07 11.54
C CYS A 198 -6.62 5.04 11.95
N PHE A 199 -6.94 4.79 13.24
CA PHE A 199 -8.32 4.82 13.75
C PHE A 199 -8.99 6.17 13.48
N GLY A 200 -10.28 6.14 13.12
CA GLY A 200 -11.07 7.33 12.80
C GLY A 200 -10.84 7.88 11.40
N LEU A 201 -9.97 7.27 10.59
CA LEU A 201 -9.76 7.67 9.20
C LEU A 201 -10.69 6.88 8.26
N LYS A 202 -11.14 7.55 7.20
CA LYS A 202 -12.01 6.97 6.18
C LYS A 202 -11.20 6.55 4.96
N LEU A 203 -11.53 5.36 4.44
CA LEU A 203 -11.08 4.85 3.16
C LEU A 203 -12.20 4.97 2.12
N VAL A 204 -11.89 5.48 0.94
CA VAL A 204 -12.81 5.58 -0.20
C VAL A 204 -12.11 5.12 -1.46
N THR A 205 -12.71 4.16 -2.18
CA THR A 205 -12.26 3.81 -3.54
C THR A 205 -13.23 4.38 -4.57
N ARG A 206 -12.68 4.97 -5.64
CA ARG A 206 -13.46 5.48 -6.78
C ARG A 206 -13.01 4.83 -8.07
N LEU A 207 -13.96 4.49 -8.91
CA LEU A 207 -13.70 4.11 -10.31
C LEU A 207 -14.34 5.15 -11.21
N ASN A 208 -13.54 5.84 -12.02
CA ASN A 208 -13.98 6.94 -12.88
C ASN A 208 -14.75 8.04 -12.10
N GLY A 209 -14.27 8.37 -10.89
CA GLY A 209 -14.88 9.36 -10.01
C GLY A 209 -16.11 8.87 -9.22
N GLN A 210 -16.67 7.70 -9.53
CA GLN A 210 -17.78 7.12 -8.79
C GLN A 210 -17.29 6.34 -7.59
N VAL A 211 -17.85 6.61 -6.40
CA VAL A 211 -17.51 5.86 -5.18
C VAL A 211 -17.99 4.43 -5.31
N VAL A 212 -17.05 3.50 -5.16
CA VAL A 212 -17.29 2.06 -5.24
C VAL A 212 -17.04 1.32 -3.93
N GLN A 213 -16.15 1.84 -3.06
CA GLN A 213 -15.96 1.36 -1.69
C GLN A 213 -15.91 2.57 -0.74
N SER A 214 -16.42 2.40 0.48
CA SER A 214 -16.36 3.43 1.52
C SER A 214 -16.53 2.78 2.90
N ALA A 215 -15.50 2.89 3.76
CA ALA A 215 -15.51 2.35 5.12
C ALA A 215 -14.62 3.17 6.04
N MET A 216 -14.78 2.98 7.34
CA MET A 216 -13.82 3.47 8.33
C MET A 216 -12.72 2.42 8.52
N ILE A 217 -11.50 2.88 8.80
CA ILE A 217 -10.38 1.97 9.13
C ILE A 217 -10.72 1.15 10.39
N ASP A 218 -11.55 1.69 11.28
CA ASP A 218 -12.01 1.05 12.51
C ASP A 218 -12.90 -0.18 12.26
N ASP A 219 -13.49 -0.31 11.05
CA ASP A 219 -14.35 -1.43 10.68
C ASP A 219 -13.56 -2.72 10.40
N MET A 220 -12.22 -2.67 10.44
CA MET A 220 -11.39 -3.87 10.33
C MET A 220 -11.64 -4.84 11.47
N VAL A 221 -11.87 -6.12 11.13
CA VAL A 221 -12.03 -7.22 12.11
C VAL A 221 -10.73 -7.45 12.89
N PHE A 222 -9.61 -7.49 12.18
CA PHE A 222 -8.27 -7.56 12.74
C PHE A 222 -7.57 -6.22 12.50
N ASP A 223 -7.49 -5.38 13.52
CA ASP A 223 -6.77 -4.11 13.45
C ASP A 223 -5.27 -4.31 13.21
N VAL A 224 -4.55 -3.26 12.82
CA VAL A 224 -3.11 -3.32 12.51
C VAL A 224 -2.31 -3.95 13.66
N ALA A 225 -2.64 -3.63 14.91
CA ALA A 225 -1.96 -4.18 16.08
C ALA A 225 -2.19 -5.69 16.22
N THR A 226 -3.40 -6.16 15.95
CA THR A 226 -3.75 -7.58 15.97
C THR A 226 -3.03 -8.33 14.86
N GLN A 227 -3.01 -7.78 13.63
CA GLN A 227 -2.32 -8.38 12.48
C GLN A 227 -0.83 -8.58 12.79
N ILE A 228 -0.15 -7.54 13.30
CA ILE A 228 1.28 -7.59 13.66
C ILE A 228 1.50 -8.63 14.77
N ALA A 229 0.67 -8.64 15.81
CA ALA A 229 0.81 -9.59 16.91
C ALA A 229 0.70 -11.03 16.42
N LEU A 230 -0.39 -11.38 15.71
CA LEU A 230 -0.66 -12.73 15.22
C LEU A 230 0.41 -13.21 14.22
N VAL A 231 0.79 -12.37 13.25
CA VAL A 231 1.79 -12.75 12.25
C VAL A 231 3.17 -12.93 12.90
N SER A 232 3.52 -12.08 13.87
CA SER A 232 4.82 -12.15 14.53
C SER A 232 5.01 -13.37 15.42
N GLU A 233 3.95 -14.11 15.75
CA GLU A 233 4.04 -15.42 16.43
C GLU A 233 4.77 -16.45 15.56
N ALA A 234 4.50 -16.45 14.27
CA ALA A 234 5.06 -17.41 13.31
C ALA A 234 6.22 -16.86 12.49
N ILE A 235 6.18 -15.57 12.12
CA ILE A 235 7.09 -14.94 11.17
C ILE A 235 7.85 -13.80 11.86
N THR A 236 9.18 -13.83 11.85
CA THR A 236 9.96 -12.68 12.30
C THR A 236 9.76 -11.52 11.33
N LEU A 237 9.30 -10.39 11.85
CA LEU A 237 9.16 -9.15 11.08
C LEU A 237 10.50 -8.42 11.00
N SER A 238 10.75 -7.79 9.87
CA SER A 238 11.95 -6.99 9.60
C SER A 238 11.56 -5.55 9.21
N PRO A 239 12.42 -4.55 9.47
CA PRO A 239 12.18 -3.22 8.95
C PRO A 239 12.04 -3.24 7.43
N GLY A 240 11.02 -2.57 6.89
CA GLY A 240 10.66 -2.59 5.49
C GLY A 240 9.68 -3.69 5.08
N ASP A 241 9.28 -4.60 5.97
CA ASP A 241 8.10 -5.45 5.72
C ASP A 241 6.83 -4.59 5.72
N ILE A 242 5.84 -4.98 4.93
CA ILE A 242 4.56 -4.26 4.85
C ILE A 242 3.37 -5.18 5.11
N PHE A 243 2.34 -4.62 5.76
CA PHE A 243 1.03 -5.23 5.90
C PHE A 243 0.04 -4.48 5.00
N VAL A 244 -0.58 -5.20 4.07
CA VAL A 244 -1.71 -4.76 3.25
C VAL A 244 -2.94 -5.27 3.95
N THR A 245 -3.71 -4.37 4.57
CA THR A 245 -4.52 -4.70 5.76
C THR A 245 -5.91 -5.25 5.47
N GLY A 246 -6.29 -5.38 4.21
CA GLY A 246 -7.60 -5.86 3.78
C GLY A 246 -8.48 -4.74 3.24
N THR A 247 -9.39 -5.12 2.36
CA THR A 247 -10.31 -4.22 1.66
C THR A 247 -11.72 -4.29 2.23
N PRO A 248 -12.48 -3.16 2.26
CA PRO A 248 -13.89 -3.15 2.64
C PRO A 248 -14.81 -3.66 1.53
N SER A 249 -16.11 -3.75 1.82
CA SER A 249 -17.17 -4.09 0.87
C SER A 249 -17.23 -3.12 -0.33
N GLY A 250 -17.85 -3.57 -1.41
CA GLY A 250 -18.06 -2.83 -2.65
C GLY A 250 -17.13 -3.24 -3.78
N VAL A 251 -16.38 -4.36 -3.63
CA VAL A 251 -15.55 -4.90 -4.71
C VAL A 251 -16.37 -5.23 -5.96
N GLY A 252 -15.71 -5.15 -7.12
CA GLY A 252 -16.39 -5.35 -8.40
C GLY A 252 -17.02 -6.73 -8.58
N LEU A 253 -16.36 -7.77 -8.05
CA LEU A 253 -16.85 -9.16 -8.07
C LEU A 253 -18.25 -9.31 -7.43
N ALA A 254 -18.50 -8.62 -6.31
CA ALA A 254 -19.74 -8.76 -5.55
C ALA A 254 -20.94 -8.01 -6.16
N ARG A 255 -20.71 -7.18 -7.16
CA ARG A 255 -21.75 -6.36 -7.82
C ARG A 255 -22.60 -7.20 -8.78
N LYS A 256 -23.80 -6.71 -9.05
CA LYS A 256 -24.74 -7.35 -9.98
C LYS A 256 -25.24 -6.33 -11.02
N PRO A 257 -24.74 -6.37 -12.27
CA PRO A 257 -23.68 -7.25 -12.78
C PRO A 257 -22.32 -6.91 -12.16
N PRO A 258 -21.31 -7.82 -12.21
CA PRO A 258 -19.95 -7.53 -11.77
C PRO A 258 -19.36 -6.31 -12.48
N LEU A 259 -18.54 -5.54 -11.75
CA LEU A 259 -17.90 -4.32 -12.26
C LEU A 259 -16.38 -4.54 -12.34
N TRP A 260 -15.87 -4.75 -13.53
CA TRP A 260 -14.44 -4.95 -13.78
C TRP A 260 -13.78 -3.67 -14.28
N MET A 261 -12.55 -3.43 -13.84
CA MET A 261 -11.71 -2.39 -14.40
C MET A 261 -11.27 -2.75 -15.83
N LYS A 262 -11.29 -1.77 -16.73
CA LYS A 262 -10.96 -1.96 -18.15
C LYS A 262 -10.08 -0.83 -18.66
N HIS A 263 -9.52 -1.01 -19.84
CA HIS A 263 -8.70 0.00 -20.50
C HIS A 263 -9.39 1.37 -20.53
N GLY A 264 -8.66 2.41 -20.13
CA GLY A 264 -9.12 3.78 -20.08
C GLY A 264 -9.79 4.18 -18.76
N ASP A 265 -10.09 3.22 -17.87
CA ASP A 265 -10.59 3.54 -16.54
C ASP A 265 -9.50 4.17 -15.66
N ILE A 266 -9.94 4.88 -14.64
CA ILE A 266 -9.08 5.45 -13.59
C ILE A 266 -9.61 4.96 -12.25
N CYS A 267 -8.75 4.29 -11.49
CA CYS A 267 -9.03 3.87 -10.13
C CYS A 267 -8.29 4.77 -9.14
N GLU A 268 -8.99 5.23 -8.11
CA GLU A 268 -8.47 6.07 -7.04
C GLU A 268 -8.80 5.44 -5.69
N VAL A 269 -7.80 5.33 -4.82
CA VAL A 269 -7.99 4.96 -3.41
C VAL A 269 -7.55 6.13 -2.57
N GLU A 270 -8.47 6.68 -1.80
CA GLU A 270 -8.24 7.79 -0.88
C GLU A 270 -8.34 7.31 0.56
N ILE A 271 -7.40 7.71 1.39
CA ILE A 271 -7.50 7.57 2.85
C ILE A 271 -7.24 8.94 3.47
N ASP A 272 -8.13 9.35 4.38
CA ASP A 272 -8.00 10.61 5.10
C ASP A 272 -6.58 10.79 5.64
N GLN A 273 -6.03 11.98 5.49
CA GLN A 273 -4.68 12.35 5.93
C GLN A 273 -3.51 11.62 5.23
N LEU A 274 -3.76 10.53 4.48
CA LEU A 274 -2.73 9.84 3.69
C LEU A 274 -2.65 10.38 2.27
N GLY A 275 -3.78 10.78 1.67
CA GLY A 275 -3.87 11.29 0.31
C GLY A 275 -4.59 10.34 -0.63
N ILE A 276 -4.25 10.42 -1.90
CA ILE A 276 -4.92 9.66 -2.98
C ILE A 276 -3.88 8.87 -3.78
N LEU A 277 -4.06 7.57 -3.85
CA LEU A 277 -3.38 6.68 -4.80
C LEU A 277 -4.23 6.59 -6.06
N ARG A 278 -3.70 7.02 -7.21
CA ARG A 278 -4.44 7.11 -8.47
C ARG A 278 -3.69 6.39 -9.58
N ASN A 279 -4.37 5.50 -10.28
CA ASN A 279 -3.77 4.69 -11.34
C ASN A 279 -4.72 4.58 -12.54
N PRO A 280 -4.25 4.83 -13.76
CA PRO A 280 -4.97 4.49 -14.99
C PRO A 280 -4.92 2.97 -15.23
N ILE A 281 -5.92 2.45 -15.94
CA ILE A 281 -5.98 1.05 -16.34
C ILE A 281 -5.63 0.93 -17.82
N VAL A 282 -4.74 0.01 -18.15
CA VAL A 282 -4.38 -0.29 -19.54
C VAL A 282 -4.48 -1.79 -19.82
N ASP A 283 -4.71 -2.15 -21.06
CA ASP A 283 -4.61 -3.54 -21.49
C ASP A 283 -3.15 -3.94 -21.72
N GLN A 284 -2.82 -5.16 -21.39
CA GLN A 284 -1.54 -5.77 -21.73
C GLN A 284 -1.31 -5.72 -23.24
N LYS A 285 -0.13 -5.26 -23.66
CA LYS A 285 0.27 -5.18 -25.09
C LYS A 285 0.53 -6.54 -25.70
#